data_5540c4d452b4b413170e1a36390e7742
#
_entry.id   5540c4d452b4b413170e1a36390e7742
#
_cell.length_a   1.000
_cell.length_b   1.000
_cell.length_c   1.000
_cell.angle_alpha   90.00
_cell.angle_beta   90.00
_cell.angle_gamma   90.00
#
_symmetry.space_group_name_H-M   'P 1'
#
loop_
_entity.id
_entity.type
_entity.pdbx_description
1 polymer ?
#
loop_
_entity_poly.entity_id
_entity_poly.type
_entity_poly.pdbx_seq_one_letter_code
_entity_poly.pdbx_strand_id
1 'polypeptide(L)'
;MVRKTALGLCGMVLLAGGPALPAAFAQSSAGADVQTLDLPPSGFFTSLVLAQGYKESKDAFQTDRYKPVNPGITFKSDSEAIYLVFDILPRESPAHILGQLFLAKDAGRAEDRLLSEESVYLQTSQDSGFIEFLRPKEGWAPGEYKVKIHIGEKITDASQLGTLRFRIIASK
;
A
#
# COMPACT_ATOMS: atom_id res chain seq x y z
N MET A 1 8.56 -27.26 -73.84
CA MET A 1 10.02 -27.31 -74.13
C MET A 1 10.70 -27.47 -72.79
N VAL A 2 11.09 -28.73 -72.43
CA VAL A 2 12.43 -29.27 -72.62
C VAL A 2 13.43 -28.59 -71.69
N ARG A 3 14.06 -29.13 -70.72
CA ARG A 3 14.73 -30.36 -70.28
C ARG A 3 15.51 -29.98 -69.01
N LYS A 4 15.73 -30.79 -68.14
CA LYS A 4 16.46 -31.99 -67.74
C LYS A 4 17.53 -31.71 -66.66
N THR A 5 17.45 -32.48 -65.61
CA THR A 5 18.40 -33.34 -64.95
C THR A 5 19.75 -32.82 -64.45
N ALA A 6 20.06 -33.18 -63.17
CA ALA A 6 21.11 -34.07 -62.67
C ALA A 6 21.17 -33.97 -61.15
N LEU A 7 20.95 -34.91 -60.35
CA LEU A 7 21.71 -36.05 -59.81
C LEU A 7 23.14 -35.71 -59.33
N GLY A 8 23.39 -35.87 -58.06
CA GLY A 8 24.67 -35.87 -57.37
C GLY A 8 24.46 -36.05 -55.89
N LEU A 9 24.46 -37.03 -55.40
CA LEU A 9 25.09 -38.12 -54.65
C LEU A 9 26.06 -37.71 -53.56
N CYS A 10 25.79 -38.25 -52.35
CA CYS A 10 26.71 -38.70 -51.30
C CYS A 10 27.45 -37.61 -50.47
N GLY A 11 27.23 -37.73 -49.20
CA GLY A 11 28.06 -37.15 -48.17
C GLY A 11 27.50 -37.43 -46.78
N MET A 12 27.71 -38.70 -46.36
CA MET A 12 27.45 -39.13 -44.97
C MET A 12 28.60 -38.64 -44.11
N VAL A 13 28.37 -37.81 -43.12
CA VAL A 13 29.28 -37.56 -41.98
C VAL A 13 28.48 -37.52 -40.67
N LEU A 14 28.96 -38.34 -39.80
CA LEU A 14 28.54 -38.64 -38.45
C LEU A 14 28.79 -37.48 -37.47
N LEU A 15 27.95 -37.49 -36.43
CA LEU A 15 28.26 -37.21 -35.01
C LEU A 15 28.75 -35.80 -34.62
N ALA A 16 27.92 -35.09 -33.88
CA ALA A 16 28.31 -34.59 -32.58
C ALA A 16 27.05 -34.18 -31.79
N GLY A 17 26.80 -34.88 -30.70
CA GLY A 17 25.80 -34.47 -29.70
C GLY A 17 26.16 -33.13 -29.09
N GLY A 18 25.34 -32.12 -29.32
CA GLY A 18 25.37 -30.87 -28.58
C GLY A 18 24.48 -31.00 -27.35
N PRO A 19 24.93 -30.54 -26.18
CA PRO A 19 24.09 -30.55 -25.00
C PRO A 19 22.90 -29.64 -25.20
N ALA A 20 21.72 -30.17 -24.95
CA ALA A 20 20.48 -29.38 -24.85
C ALA A 20 20.64 -28.30 -23.78
N LEU A 21 20.63 -27.06 -24.20
CA LEU A 21 20.52 -25.92 -23.29
C LEU A 21 19.15 -26.01 -22.57
N PRO A 22 19.13 -25.94 -21.27
CA PRO A 22 17.86 -25.87 -20.55
C PRO A 22 17.12 -24.60 -20.98
N ALA A 23 15.86 -24.76 -21.36
CA ALA A 23 14.95 -23.69 -21.61
C ALA A 23 14.97 -22.76 -20.37
N ALA A 24 15.46 -21.55 -20.57
CA ALA A 24 15.35 -20.49 -19.56
C ALA A 24 13.87 -20.32 -19.26
N PHE A 25 13.47 -20.71 -18.06
CA PHE A 25 12.18 -20.36 -17.51
C PHE A 25 12.09 -18.84 -17.51
N ALA A 26 11.34 -18.28 -18.43
CA ALA A 26 10.86 -16.91 -18.34
C ALA A 26 9.99 -16.86 -17.08
N GLN A 27 10.59 -16.47 -15.96
CA GLN A 27 9.85 -16.10 -14.78
C GLN A 27 9.04 -14.86 -15.15
N SER A 28 7.75 -15.08 -15.34
CA SER A 28 6.76 -14.04 -15.45
C SER A 28 6.76 -13.26 -14.15
N SER A 29 7.39 -12.09 -14.14
CA SER A 29 7.45 -11.15 -13.00
C SER A 29 6.14 -10.36 -12.81
N ALA A 30 5.04 -10.83 -13.37
CA ALA A 30 3.74 -10.14 -13.32
C ALA A 30 2.96 -10.33 -11.99
N GLY A 31 3.55 -11.01 -10.99
CA GLY A 31 2.85 -11.29 -9.72
C GLY A 31 3.41 -10.59 -8.49
N ALA A 32 4.54 -9.88 -8.59
CA ALA A 32 5.23 -9.34 -7.42
C ALA A 32 4.73 -7.94 -6.97
N ASP A 33 4.19 -7.14 -7.89
CA ASP A 33 3.90 -5.73 -7.59
C ASP A 33 2.58 -5.51 -6.83
N VAL A 34 1.60 -6.40 -6.98
CA VAL A 34 0.30 -6.22 -6.32
C VAL A 34 0.34 -6.55 -4.82
N GLN A 35 1.27 -7.42 -4.38
CA GLN A 35 1.39 -7.79 -2.97
C GLN A 35 2.09 -6.73 -2.11
N THR A 36 2.99 -5.93 -2.70
CA THR A 36 3.78 -4.92 -1.97
C THR A 36 2.92 -3.73 -1.53
N LEU A 37 1.91 -3.36 -2.31
CA LEU A 37 1.02 -2.23 -2.02
C LEU A 37 0.01 -2.51 -0.88
N ASP A 38 -0.20 -3.76 -0.53
CA ASP A 38 -1.09 -4.17 0.58
C ASP A 38 -0.34 -4.39 1.90
N LEU A 39 0.97 -4.13 1.93
CA LEU A 39 1.80 -4.18 3.13
C LEU A 39 1.76 -2.85 3.89
N PRO A 40 2.01 -2.86 5.22
CA PRO A 40 2.20 -1.62 5.97
C PRO A 40 3.32 -0.77 5.37
N PRO A 41 3.16 0.57 5.35
CA PRO A 41 4.20 1.46 4.86
C PRO A 41 5.52 1.27 5.62
N SER A 42 6.63 1.32 4.89
CA SER A 42 7.98 1.22 5.45
C SER A 42 8.90 2.29 4.87
N GLY A 43 9.95 2.64 5.61
CA GLY A 43 11.03 3.51 5.13
C GLY A 43 10.78 5.01 5.25
N PHE A 44 9.57 5.50 5.12
CA PHE A 44 9.21 6.92 5.28
C PHE A 44 8.78 7.25 6.70
N PHE A 45 8.06 6.35 7.34
CA PHE A 45 7.56 6.51 8.71
C PHE A 45 8.51 5.89 9.73
N THR A 46 8.76 6.63 10.81
CA THR A 46 9.43 6.10 12.02
C THR A 46 8.42 5.49 12.99
N SER A 47 7.19 5.99 12.97
CA SER A 47 6.04 5.46 13.68
C SER A 47 4.78 5.64 12.84
N LEU A 48 3.90 4.66 12.81
CA LEU A 48 2.64 4.72 12.09
C LEU A 48 1.64 3.79 12.74
N VAL A 49 0.59 4.33 13.35
CA VAL A 49 -0.41 3.55 14.08
C VAL A 49 -1.82 4.10 13.89
N LEU A 50 -2.80 3.21 13.94
CA LEU A 50 -4.21 3.60 14.08
C LEU A 50 -4.56 3.72 15.56
N ALA A 51 -5.37 4.71 15.94
CA ALA A 51 -5.74 5.00 17.31
C ALA A 51 -7.17 5.54 17.42
N GLN A 52 -7.73 5.56 18.62
CA GLN A 52 -9.02 6.19 18.91
C GLN A 52 -8.93 7.70 19.09
N GLY A 53 -7.72 8.24 19.20
CA GLY A 53 -7.46 9.66 19.38
C GLY A 53 -5.97 9.94 19.45
N TYR A 54 -5.64 11.18 19.71
CA TYR A 54 -4.26 11.60 19.95
C TYR A 54 -4.17 12.61 21.09
N LYS A 55 -2.96 12.75 21.63
CA LYS A 55 -2.59 13.83 22.54
C LYS A 55 -1.50 14.67 21.90
N GLU A 56 -1.71 15.96 21.84
CA GLU A 56 -0.69 16.90 21.44
C GLU A 56 0.31 17.13 22.58
N SER A 57 1.57 17.20 22.25
CA SER A 57 2.68 17.54 23.13
C SER A 57 3.73 18.29 22.34
N LYS A 58 4.62 19.00 23.02
CA LYS A 58 5.77 19.64 22.38
C LYS A 58 7.03 18.88 22.78
N ASP A 59 7.94 18.75 21.82
CA ASP A 59 9.27 18.23 22.10
C ASP A 59 10.19 19.30 22.72
N ALA A 60 11.46 18.95 22.93
CA ALA A 60 12.48 19.87 23.48
C ALA A 60 12.74 21.10 22.59
N PHE A 61 12.39 21.04 21.30
CA PHE A 61 12.52 22.12 20.31
C PHE A 61 11.21 22.89 20.09
N GLN A 62 10.21 22.67 20.93
CA GLN A 62 8.85 23.25 20.80
C GLN A 62 8.09 22.82 19.53
N THR A 63 8.52 21.74 18.90
CA THR A 63 7.83 21.15 17.75
C THR A 63 6.65 20.32 18.22
N ASP A 64 5.52 20.45 17.55
CA ASP A 64 4.31 19.69 17.87
C ASP A 64 4.51 18.21 17.61
N ARG A 65 4.14 17.38 18.59
CA ARG A 65 4.19 15.93 18.57
C ARG A 65 2.81 15.36 18.90
N TYR A 66 2.41 14.37 18.14
CA TYR A 66 1.12 13.71 18.30
C TYR A 66 1.32 12.29 18.82
N LYS A 67 0.84 12.03 20.04
CA LYS A 67 0.95 10.70 20.67
C LYS A 67 -0.38 9.97 20.53
N PRO A 68 -0.40 8.73 20.00
CA PRO A 68 -1.64 8.00 19.86
C PRO A 68 -2.27 7.65 21.19
N VAL A 69 -3.60 7.74 21.26
CA VAL A 69 -4.42 7.33 22.41
C VAL A 69 -5.19 6.08 22.04
N ASN A 70 -5.07 5.03 22.86
CA ASN A 70 -5.65 3.70 22.61
C ASN A 70 -5.33 3.19 21.19
N PRO A 71 -4.03 3.04 20.86
CA PRO A 71 -3.65 2.50 19.56
C PRO A 71 -4.08 1.03 19.41
N GLY A 72 -4.40 0.63 18.20
CA GLY A 72 -4.79 -0.74 17.90
C GLY A 72 -5.30 -0.94 16.48
N ILE A 73 -5.73 -2.17 16.21
CA ILE A 73 -6.29 -2.58 14.93
C ILE A 73 -7.74 -3.07 15.06
N THR A 74 -8.35 -2.89 16.23
CA THR A 74 -9.76 -3.22 16.46
C THR A 74 -10.43 -2.08 17.20
N PHE A 75 -11.51 -1.57 16.60
CA PHE A 75 -12.27 -0.45 17.13
C PHE A 75 -13.75 -0.81 17.23
N LYS A 76 -14.50 -0.06 18.02
CA LYS A 76 -15.93 -0.26 18.20
C LYS A 76 -16.74 0.55 17.18
N SER A 77 -17.95 0.10 16.88
CA SER A 77 -18.85 0.78 15.93
C SER A 77 -19.38 2.12 16.42
N ASP A 78 -19.25 2.42 17.72
CA ASP A 78 -19.61 3.72 18.32
C ASP A 78 -18.44 4.71 18.37
N SER A 79 -17.25 4.36 17.92
CA SER A 79 -16.11 5.28 17.83
C SER A 79 -16.47 6.51 16.99
N GLU A 80 -16.20 7.71 17.47
CA GLU A 80 -16.50 8.95 16.75
C GLU A 80 -15.59 9.14 15.52
N ALA A 81 -14.31 8.80 15.69
CA ALA A 81 -13.31 8.84 14.63
C ALA A 81 -12.25 7.75 14.84
N ILE A 82 -11.48 7.52 13.80
CA ILE A 82 -10.26 6.71 13.84
C ILE A 82 -9.14 7.58 13.31
N TYR A 83 -8.04 7.63 14.05
CA TYR A 83 -6.90 8.47 13.76
C TYR A 83 -5.73 7.63 13.25
N LEU A 84 -5.15 8.05 12.15
CA LEU A 84 -3.85 7.59 11.69
C LEU A 84 -2.81 8.55 12.28
N VAL A 85 -2.10 8.14 13.33
CA VAL A 85 -1.07 8.95 13.99
C VAL A 85 0.30 8.47 13.57
N PHE A 86 1.20 9.39 13.21
CA PHE A 86 2.49 9.02 12.67
C PHE A 86 3.60 10.02 12.98
N ASP A 87 4.82 9.49 12.98
CA ASP A 87 6.08 10.23 12.90
C ASP A 87 6.79 9.84 11.62
N ILE A 88 7.46 10.78 10.98
CA ILE A 88 8.20 10.58 9.72
C ILE A 88 9.68 10.90 9.91
N LEU A 89 10.49 10.40 8.99
CA LEU A 89 11.92 10.74 8.96
C LEU A 89 12.13 12.24 8.70
N PRO A 90 13.18 12.84 9.28
CA PRO A 90 13.60 14.20 8.93
C PRO A 90 13.79 14.36 7.42
N ARG A 91 13.37 15.48 6.89
CA ARG A 91 13.39 15.76 5.45
C ARG A 91 13.70 17.22 5.15
N GLU A 92 14.15 17.51 3.94
CA GLU A 92 14.50 18.86 3.49
C GLU A 92 13.35 19.57 2.76
N SER A 93 12.25 18.87 2.46
CA SER A 93 11.09 19.42 1.75
C SER A 93 9.79 19.11 2.50
N PRO A 94 8.75 19.93 2.34
CA PRO A 94 7.43 19.64 2.87
C PRO A 94 6.90 18.30 2.36
N ALA A 95 5.98 17.68 3.10
CA ALA A 95 5.30 16.46 2.69
C ALA A 95 3.79 16.64 2.73
N HIS A 96 3.11 16.12 1.71
CA HIS A 96 1.66 15.99 1.69
C HIS A 96 1.33 14.50 1.80
N ILE A 97 0.65 14.13 2.86
CA ILE A 97 0.29 12.73 3.14
C ILE A 97 -1.23 12.61 3.00
N LEU A 98 -1.66 11.64 2.19
CA LEU A 98 -3.07 11.38 1.95
C LEU A 98 -3.42 9.98 2.46
N GLY A 99 -4.61 9.86 3.04
CA GLY A 99 -5.18 8.61 3.49
C GLY A 99 -6.53 8.36 2.83
N GLN A 100 -6.67 7.21 2.17
CA GLN A 100 -7.95 6.74 1.66
C GLN A 100 -8.49 5.63 2.54
N LEU A 101 -9.66 5.84 3.13
CA LEU A 101 -10.36 4.86 3.95
C LEU A 101 -11.31 4.03 3.08
N PHE A 102 -11.19 2.72 3.16
CA PHE A 102 -12.07 1.77 2.49
C PHE A 102 -12.73 0.82 3.48
N LEU A 103 -13.98 0.49 3.21
CA LEU A 103 -14.58 -0.74 3.71
C LEU A 103 -14.08 -1.88 2.82
N ALA A 104 -13.31 -2.79 3.39
CA ALA A 104 -12.66 -3.83 2.64
C ALA A 104 -13.68 -4.83 2.06
N LYS A 105 -13.31 -5.43 0.95
CA LYS A 105 -14.03 -6.54 0.35
C LYS A 105 -14.20 -7.66 1.38
N ASP A 106 -15.41 -8.16 1.48
CA ASP A 106 -15.73 -9.37 2.25
C ASP A 106 -16.41 -10.41 1.35
N ALA A 107 -16.80 -11.55 1.93
CA ALA A 107 -17.42 -12.64 1.17
C ALA A 107 -18.72 -12.26 0.42
N GLY A 108 -19.31 -11.10 0.72
CA GLY A 108 -20.53 -10.59 0.08
C GLY A 108 -20.34 -9.40 -0.85
N ARG A 109 -19.08 -8.90 -1.02
CA ARG A 109 -18.77 -7.73 -1.85
C ARG A 109 -17.74 -8.05 -2.90
N ALA A 110 -17.97 -7.55 -4.12
CA ALA A 110 -17.03 -7.74 -5.22
C ALA A 110 -15.77 -6.88 -5.09
N GLU A 111 -15.88 -5.67 -4.52
CA GLU A 111 -14.81 -4.67 -4.48
C GLU A 111 -14.77 -3.91 -3.15
N ASP A 112 -13.64 -3.28 -2.85
CA ASP A 112 -13.49 -2.34 -1.76
C ASP A 112 -14.31 -1.07 -2.03
N ARG A 113 -15.00 -0.57 -1.00
CA ARG A 113 -15.77 0.68 -1.10
C ARG A 113 -15.01 1.82 -0.45
N LEU A 114 -14.63 2.84 -1.21
CA LEU A 114 -14.08 4.09 -0.69
C LEU A 114 -15.13 4.79 0.19
N LEU A 115 -14.74 5.18 1.39
CA LEU A 115 -15.58 5.87 2.37
C LEU A 115 -15.19 7.34 2.53
N SER A 116 -13.89 7.62 2.66
CA SER A 116 -13.36 8.98 2.75
C SER A 116 -11.93 9.06 2.24
N GLU A 117 -11.53 10.27 1.92
CA GLU A 117 -10.19 10.65 1.53
C GLU A 117 -9.83 11.91 2.32
N GLU A 118 -8.74 11.81 3.08
CA GLU A 118 -8.29 12.85 3.98
C GLU A 118 -6.80 13.11 3.76
N SER A 119 -6.35 14.30 4.11
CA SER A 119 -4.95 14.64 3.90
C SER A 119 -4.40 15.57 4.97
N VAL A 120 -3.08 15.56 5.13
CA VAL A 120 -2.35 16.49 5.96
C VAL A 120 -1.11 17.01 5.23
N TYR A 121 -0.89 18.31 5.32
CA TYR A 121 0.32 18.95 4.82
C TYR A 121 1.27 19.21 6.00
N LEU A 122 2.49 18.69 5.90
CA LEU A 122 3.54 18.87 6.90
C LEU A 122 4.64 19.79 6.35
N GLN A 123 4.89 20.87 7.07
CA GLN A 123 6.04 21.72 6.80
C GLN A 123 7.35 20.98 7.10
N THR A 124 8.47 21.47 6.57
CA THR A 124 9.80 20.83 6.72
C THR A 124 10.19 20.60 8.19
N SER A 125 9.77 21.49 9.09
CA SER A 125 10.04 21.39 10.54
C SER A 125 9.09 20.42 11.28
N GLN A 126 8.04 19.94 10.64
CA GLN A 126 7.04 19.05 11.24
C GLN A 126 7.31 17.63 10.83
N ASP A 127 7.69 16.78 11.75
CA ASP A 127 7.98 15.36 11.55
C ASP A 127 6.97 14.45 12.26
N SER A 128 5.90 15.02 12.83
CA SER A 128 4.79 14.30 13.44
C SER A 128 3.46 14.84 12.90
N GLY A 129 2.47 13.97 12.75
CA GLY A 129 1.16 14.35 12.23
C GLY A 129 0.09 13.30 12.50
N PHE A 130 -1.13 13.64 12.11
CA PHE A 130 -2.25 12.71 12.11
C PHE A 130 -3.19 12.97 10.95
N ILE A 131 -3.94 11.95 10.57
CA ILE A 131 -5.11 12.03 9.67
C ILE A 131 -6.31 11.51 10.44
N GLU A 132 -7.41 12.25 10.42
CA GLU A 132 -8.66 11.90 11.09
C GLU A 132 -9.66 11.33 10.10
N PHE A 133 -10.15 10.14 10.35
CA PHE A 133 -11.26 9.52 9.62
C PHE A 133 -12.52 9.59 10.50
N LEU A 134 -13.39 10.51 10.19
CA LEU A 134 -14.66 10.68 10.89
C LEU A 134 -15.59 9.50 10.63
N ARG A 135 -16.44 9.20 11.62
CA ARG A 135 -17.48 8.20 11.49
C ARG A 135 -18.41 8.53 10.32
N PRO A 136 -18.63 7.59 9.38
CA PRO A 136 -19.61 7.76 8.32
C PRO A 136 -21.00 8.10 8.87
N LYS A 137 -21.82 8.79 8.07
CA LYS A 137 -23.19 9.18 8.48
C LYS A 137 -24.06 7.98 8.87
N GLU A 138 -23.84 6.85 8.21
CA GLU A 138 -24.53 5.58 8.51
C GLU A 138 -23.91 4.83 9.72
N GLY A 139 -22.86 5.39 10.34
CA GLY A 139 -22.09 4.75 11.39
C GLY A 139 -21.01 3.81 10.84
N TRP A 140 -20.17 3.30 11.73
CA TRP A 140 -19.20 2.26 11.40
C TRP A 140 -19.90 0.90 11.28
N ALA A 141 -20.01 0.36 10.09
CA ALA A 141 -20.48 -1.01 9.90
C ALA A 141 -19.45 -2.01 10.48
N PRO A 142 -19.84 -3.01 11.25
CA PRO A 142 -18.92 -4.08 11.64
C PRO A 142 -18.31 -4.76 10.41
N GLY A 143 -17.00 -4.98 10.42
CA GLY A 143 -16.29 -5.57 9.28
C GLY A 143 -14.82 -5.17 9.22
N GLU A 144 -14.17 -5.57 8.15
CA GLU A 144 -12.78 -5.23 7.85
C GLU A 144 -12.70 -3.92 7.09
N TYR A 145 -11.71 -3.12 7.46
CA TYR A 145 -11.42 -1.82 6.85
C TYR A 145 -9.94 -1.75 6.46
N LYS A 146 -9.64 -0.88 5.54
CA LYS A 146 -8.25 -0.56 5.20
C LYS A 146 -8.04 0.92 4.91
N VAL A 147 -6.86 1.40 5.24
CA VAL A 147 -6.37 2.73 4.90
C VAL A 147 -5.21 2.58 3.94
N LYS A 148 -5.35 3.07 2.73
CA LYS A 148 -4.23 3.25 1.79
C LYS A 148 -3.58 4.60 2.04
N ILE A 149 -2.27 4.61 2.13
CA ILE A 149 -1.49 5.79 2.48
C ILE A 149 -0.63 6.19 1.29
N HIS A 150 -0.71 7.45 0.92
CA HIS A 150 -0.03 8.01 -0.23
C HIS A 150 0.81 9.23 0.18
N ILE A 151 1.84 9.55 -0.62
CA ILE A 151 2.64 10.75 -0.49
C ILE A 151 2.57 11.57 -1.79
N GLY A 152 2.51 12.90 -1.66
CA GLY A 152 2.43 13.84 -2.77
C GLY A 152 1.06 14.47 -2.91
N GLU A 153 0.86 15.26 -3.96
CA GLU A 153 -0.37 16.03 -4.18
C GLU A 153 -1.50 15.22 -4.83
N LYS A 154 -1.17 14.07 -5.41
CA LYS A 154 -2.13 13.25 -6.17
C LYS A 154 -2.04 11.79 -5.77
N ILE A 155 -3.20 11.17 -5.70
CA ILE A 155 -3.33 9.74 -5.49
C ILE A 155 -3.09 9.02 -6.80
N THR A 156 -2.04 8.21 -6.82
CA THR A 156 -1.66 7.33 -7.93
C THR A 156 -1.08 6.04 -7.34
N ASP A 157 -0.96 5.01 -8.14
CA ASP A 157 -0.30 3.77 -7.69
C ASP A 157 1.16 4.03 -7.30
N ALA A 158 1.85 4.93 -8.02
CA ALA A 158 3.24 5.29 -7.72
C ALA A 158 3.40 6.12 -6.43
N SER A 159 2.35 6.81 -5.96
CA SER A 159 2.38 7.57 -4.71
C SER A 159 2.02 6.74 -3.48
N GLN A 160 1.53 5.51 -3.66
CA GLN A 160 1.12 4.66 -2.54
C GLN A 160 2.34 4.15 -1.77
N LEU A 161 2.38 4.45 -0.48
CA LEU A 161 3.42 3.98 0.44
C LEU A 161 3.09 2.62 1.06
N GLY A 162 1.80 2.31 1.20
CA GLY A 162 1.34 1.05 1.77
C GLY A 162 -0.10 1.10 2.27
N THR A 163 -0.50 0.03 2.97
CA THR A 163 -1.87 -0.16 3.46
C THR A 163 -1.87 -0.62 4.90
N LEU A 164 -2.70 -0.03 5.74
CA LEU A 164 -3.03 -0.52 7.08
C LEU A 164 -4.43 -1.13 7.09
N ARG A 165 -4.59 -2.24 7.81
CA ARG A 165 -5.88 -2.93 7.98
C ARG A 165 -6.33 -2.86 9.42
N PHE A 166 -7.64 -2.75 9.62
CA PHE A 166 -8.26 -2.79 10.94
C PHE A 166 -9.67 -3.36 10.87
N ARG A 167 -10.22 -3.67 12.03
CA ARG A 167 -11.56 -4.24 12.15
C ARG A 167 -12.45 -3.36 13.02
N ILE A 168 -13.68 -3.21 12.59
CA ILE A 168 -14.76 -2.66 13.41
C ILE A 168 -15.58 -3.80 13.99
N ILE A 169 -15.81 -3.76 15.30
CA ILE A 169 -16.69 -4.69 16.03
C ILE A 169 -17.92 -3.95 16.53
N ALA A 170 -19.04 -4.66 16.65
CA ALA A 170 -20.27 -4.10 17.20
C ALA A 170 -20.04 -3.64 18.65
N SER A 171 -20.53 -2.44 18.98
CA SER A 171 -20.66 -2.01 20.39
C SER A 171 -21.78 -2.80 21.04
N LYS A 172 -21.55 -3.24 22.27
CA LYS A 172 -22.56 -3.91 23.09
C LYS A 172 -23.46 -2.88 23.77
#